data_4fc643426c9a3d54a088418e3f6c2d68
#
_entry.id   4fc643426c9a3d54a088418e3f6c2d68
#
_cell.length_a   1.000
_cell.length_b   1.000
_cell.length_c   1.000
_cell.angle_alpha   90.00
_cell.angle_beta   90.00
_cell.angle_gamma   90.00
#
_symmetry.space_group_name_H-M   'P 1'
#
loop_
_entity.id
_entity.type
_entity.pdbx_description
1 polymer ?
#
loop_
_entity_poly.entity_id
_entity_poly.type
_entity_poly.pdbx_seq_one_letter_code
_entity_poly.pdbx_strand_id
1 'polypeptide(L)'
;MIEPSRIRSFLISLLIPLTAFSQGSDSLIVQQMRDEGIKFSHNNSVVLLTTGQEKFDDMFSAISRARHSVHLEYFNFRNDSIADRLFELLVEKANEGVKVRALFDGFGNDSNNRPLKKNHLRTLRERGIEIFEFDPVQFPWVNHVFHRDHRKIVVIDGNVAYTGGMNVADYYIKGTEVVGSWRDMHCRIEGQEVNTLQAIFLKMWNKVAKQNVYGAEYYRGNDRLGYFDNLKPDTCQTAGKKMVGILNREPRTSNKIIRSFYTKAINDSQDSIKLINPYLTLNRALKKALRNAVKRGVKVEIMVSTHSDIPLTPDCVFYNVHKLMKRGVTVWMYEPGFHHTKVIMVDGKFCTVGSANLNARSLRFDYEDNAVIIDKETTQQLSDLFDKDKADCFKLTPESWNKFRTPWQKFVGWFAHLLSPWL
;
A
#
# COMPACT_ATOMS: atom_id res chain seq x y z
N MET A 1 -27.45 -59.16 55.98
CA MET A 1 -26.00 -58.96 55.87
C MET A 1 -25.67 -58.89 54.43
N ILE A 2 -25.51 -57.69 53.89
CA ILE A 2 -25.10 -57.41 52.50
C ILE A 2 -24.01 -56.36 52.60
N GLU A 3 -22.81 -56.71 52.13
CA GLU A 3 -21.64 -55.82 52.09
C GLU A 3 -21.81 -54.69 51.07
N PRO A 4 -21.28 -53.46 51.30
CA PRO A 4 -21.27 -52.45 50.30
C PRO A 4 -20.01 -52.48 49.42
N SER A 5 -20.23 -52.62 48.13
CA SER A 5 -19.22 -52.58 47.06
C SER A 5 -18.58 -51.22 46.96
N ARG A 6 -17.26 -51.18 46.93
CA ARG A 6 -16.41 -49.98 46.69
C ARG A 6 -16.51 -49.52 45.22
N ILE A 7 -17.05 -48.36 45.01
CA ILE A 7 -16.94 -47.64 43.75
C ILE A 7 -15.56 -46.91 43.75
N ARG A 8 -14.63 -47.39 42.94
CA ARG A 8 -13.39 -46.67 42.62
C ARG A 8 -13.69 -45.69 41.49
N SER A 9 -13.71 -44.41 41.82
CA SER A 9 -13.72 -43.33 40.83
C SER A 9 -12.36 -43.29 40.11
N PHE A 10 -12.35 -43.59 38.82
CA PHE A 10 -11.23 -43.35 37.95
C PHE A 10 -11.28 -41.85 37.51
N LEU A 11 -10.42 -41.01 38.09
CA LEU A 11 -10.09 -39.72 37.57
C LEU A 11 -9.20 -39.92 36.33
N ILE A 12 -9.80 -39.87 35.16
CA ILE A 12 -9.06 -39.73 33.92
C ILE A 12 -8.65 -38.26 33.83
N SER A 13 -7.40 -37.96 34.16
CA SER A 13 -6.75 -36.70 33.88
C SER A 13 -6.61 -36.60 32.36
N LEU A 14 -7.47 -35.84 31.70
CA LEU A 14 -7.25 -35.41 30.32
C LEU A 14 -6.05 -34.43 30.31
N LEU A 15 -4.87 -34.98 30.06
CA LEU A 15 -3.73 -34.22 29.60
C LEU A 15 -4.06 -33.75 28.19
N ILE A 16 -4.67 -32.56 28.07
CA ILE A 16 -4.70 -31.80 26.82
C ILE A 16 -3.27 -31.38 26.58
N PRO A 17 -2.64 -31.74 25.47
CA PRO A 17 -1.31 -31.28 25.18
C PRO A 17 -1.35 -29.75 24.95
N LEU A 18 -0.67 -29.01 25.80
CA LEU A 18 -0.40 -27.55 25.66
C LEU A 18 0.56 -27.28 24.49
N THR A 19 0.25 -27.76 23.29
CA THR A 19 1.05 -27.46 22.07
C THR A 19 0.32 -26.53 21.09
N ALA A 20 -0.73 -25.81 21.53
CA ALA A 20 -1.53 -24.96 20.65
C ALA A 20 -1.44 -23.46 21.01
N PHE A 21 -0.32 -22.97 21.55
CA PHE A 21 -0.18 -21.54 21.83
C PHE A 21 1.15 -20.97 21.35
N SER A 22 1.31 -20.94 20.00
CA SER A 22 2.18 -19.95 19.35
C SER A 22 1.59 -19.44 18.03
N GLN A 23 0.28 -19.41 17.88
CA GLN A 23 -0.38 -18.61 16.85
C GLN A 23 -0.56 -17.21 17.43
N GLY A 24 0.43 -16.36 17.19
CA GLY A 24 0.46 -15.01 17.71
C GLY A 24 -0.50 -14.03 17.01
N SER A 25 -0.34 -12.76 17.26
CA SER A 25 -1.18 -11.64 16.80
C SER A 25 -1.48 -11.63 15.29
N ASP A 26 -0.65 -12.26 14.46
CA ASP A 26 -0.86 -12.41 13.02
C ASP A 26 -2.09 -13.27 12.69
N SER A 27 -2.32 -14.36 13.40
CA SER A 27 -3.51 -15.20 13.20
C SER A 27 -4.79 -14.46 13.59
N LEU A 28 -4.75 -13.64 14.63
CA LEU A 28 -5.89 -12.83 15.06
C LEU A 28 -6.24 -11.79 14.00
N ILE A 29 -5.27 -11.02 13.51
CA ILE A 29 -5.52 -10.01 12.46
C ILE A 29 -6.02 -10.65 11.17
N VAL A 30 -5.49 -11.81 10.77
CA VAL A 30 -5.96 -12.55 9.59
C VAL A 30 -7.41 -12.97 9.77
N GLN A 31 -7.78 -13.55 10.93
CA GLN A 31 -9.16 -13.94 11.20
C GLN A 31 -10.10 -12.73 11.14
N GLN A 32 -9.75 -11.66 11.84
CA GLN A 32 -10.55 -10.43 11.86
C GLN A 32 -10.74 -9.80 10.48
N MET A 33 -9.76 -9.91 9.58
CA MET A 33 -9.87 -9.40 8.21
C MET A 33 -10.66 -10.36 7.33
N ARG A 34 -10.56 -11.67 7.54
CA ARG A 34 -11.43 -12.63 6.85
C ARG A 34 -12.90 -12.41 7.19
N ASP A 35 -13.21 -12.09 8.44
CA ASP A 35 -14.57 -11.72 8.88
C ASP A 35 -15.08 -10.44 8.18
N GLU A 36 -14.19 -9.56 7.71
CA GLU A 36 -14.50 -8.39 6.88
C GLU A 36 -14.43 -8.69 5.36
N GLY A 37 -14.29 -9.96 4.97
CA GLY A 37 -14.32 -10.41 3.57
C GLY A 37 -12.97 -10.37 2.84
N ILE A 38 -11.85 -10.13 3.55
CA ILE A 38 -10.52 -10.16 2.94
C ILE A 38 -10.04 -11.60 2.83
N LYS A 39 -9.63 -11.97 1.64
CA LYS A 39 -9.00 -13.28 1.40
C LYS A 39 -7.50 -13.19 1.70
N PHE A 40 -6.94 -14.25 2.23
CA PHE A 40 -5.51 -14.45 2.42
C PHE A 40 -5.10 -15.79 1.82
N SER A 41 -4.07 -15.78 1.01
CA SER A 41 -3.49 -16.98 0.42
C SER A 41 -2.04 -17.16 0.86
N HIS A 42 -1.55 -18.42 0.87
CA HIS A 42 -0.25 -18.80 1.46
C HIS A 42 0.86 -19.04 0.43
N ASN A 43 0.56 -18.99 -0.85
CA ASN A 43 1.47 -19.40 -1.92
C ASN A 43 2.02 -18.20 -2.70
N ASN A 44 2.36 -17.11 -2.00
CA ASN A 44 2.87 -15.92 -2.66
C ASN A 44 4.38 -15.75 -2.41
N SER A 45 5.05 -15.15 -3.38
CA SER A 45 6.34 -14.50 -3.26
C SER A 45 6.14 -12.99 -3.19
N VAL A 46 6.94 -12.32 -2.39
CA VAL A 46 6.94 -10.85 -2.28
C VAL A 46 8.38 -10.37 -2.32
N VAL A 47 8.67 -9.45 -3.23
CA VAL A 47 9.93 -8.74 -3.31
C VAL A 47 9.68 -7.26 -3.02
N LEU A 48 10.38 -6.71 -2.05
CA LEU A 48 10.33 -5.28 -1.74
C LEU A 48 11.18 -4.50 -2.74
N LEU A 49 10.62 -3.42 -3.27
CA LEU A 49 11.29 -2.50 -4.19
C LEU A 49 11.40 -1.15 -3.47
N THR A 50 12.58 -0.86 -3.00
CA THR A 50 12.85 0.17 -1.98
C THR A 50 13.26 1.51 -2.59
N THR A 51 13.53 1.52 -3.89
CA THR A 51 13.90 2.71 -4.67
C THR A 51 13.13 2.77 -5.98
N GLY A 52 13.02 3.97 -6.56
CA GLY A 52 12.44 4.14 -7.89
C GLY A 52 13.23 3.38 -8.97
N GLN A 53 14.56 3.34 -8.86
CA GLN A 53 15.40 2.61 -9.81
C GLN A 53 15.08 1.10 -9.79
N GLU A 54 15.08 0.46 -8.60
CA GLU A 54 14.71 -0.95 -8.46
C GLU A 54 13.32 -1.25 -9.01
N LYS A 55 12.34 -0.40 -8.68
CA LYS A 55 10.96 -0.59 -9.13
C LYS A 55 10.83 -0.52 -10.64
N PHE A 56 11.45 0.47 -11.29
CA PHE A 56 11.32 0.61 -12.73
C PHE A 56 12.12 -0.43 -13.49
N ASP A 57 13.32 -0.79 -13.05
CA ASP A 57 14.13 -1.82 -13.70
C ASP A 57 13.45 -3.19 -13.61
N ASP A 58 12.95 -3.57 -12.45
CA ASP A 58 12.23 -4.83 -12.26
C ASP A 58 10.93 -4.86 -13.09
N MET A 59 10.12 -3.80 -13.01
CA MET A 59 8.85 -3.71 -13.73
C MET A 59 9.03 -3.70 -15.26
N PHE A 60 10.00 -2.96 -15.79
CA PHE A 60 10.26 -2.92 -17.22
C PHE A 60 10.78 -4.27 -17.72
N SER A 61 11.66 -4.90 -16.94
CA SER A 61 12.11 -6.26 -17.22
C SER A 61 10.96 -7.28 -17.23
N ALA A 62 9.99 -7.15 -16.34
CA ALA A 62 8.80 -8.01 -16.34
C ALA A 62 7.88 -7.71 -17.54
N ILE A 63 7.63 -6.44 -17.86
CA ILE A 63 6.81 -6.03 -19.01
C ILE A 63 7.45 -6.50 -20.32
N SER A 64 8.77 -6.42 -20.48
CA SER A 64 9.45 -6.87 -21.72
C SER A 64 9.24 -8.37 -22.01
N ARG A 65 8.98 -9.17 -20.98
CA ARG A 65 8.68 -10.61 -21.10
C ARG A 65 7.19 -10.93 -21.23
N ALA A 66 6.30 -9.92 -21.18
CA ALA A 66 4.86 -10.12 -21.29
C ALA A 66 4.47 -10.75 -22.62
N ARG A 67 3.48 -11.66 -22.60
CA ARG A 67 3.01 -12.42 -23.78
C ARG A 67 1.51 -12.27 -24.05
N HIS A 68 0.71 -11.93 -23.03
CA HIS A 68 -0.75 -11.89 -23.12
C HIS A 68 -1.33 -10.53 -22.78
N SER A 69 -1.02 -10.01 -21.60
CA SER A 69 -1.60 -8.76 -21.14
C SER A 69 -0.68 -7.98 -20.23
N VAL A 70 -0.74 -6.66 -20.34
CA VAL A 70 -0.15 -5.72 -19.38
C VAL A 70 -1.22 -4.72 -18.98
N HIS A 71 -1.61 -4.76 -17.73
CA HIS A 71 -2.62 -3.90 -17.14
C HIS A 71 -1.99 -2.94 -16.14
N LEU A 72 -2.27 -1.64 -16.29
CA LEU A 72 -1.70 -0.59 -15.43
C LEU A 72 -2.80 0.31 -14.90
N GLU A 73 -2.81 0.55 -13.60
CA GLU A 73 -3.69 1.50 -12.91
C GLU A 73 -2.84 2.39 -12.03
N TYR A 74 -2.83 3.71 -12.31
CA TYR A 74 -2.02 4.67 -11.59
C TYR A 74 -2.80 5.94 -11.25
N PHE A 75 -2.41 6.61 -10.18
CA PHE A 75 -2.92 7.95 -9.90
C PHE A 75 -2.45 8.95 -10.97
N ASN A 76 -1.18 8.87 -11.38
CA ASN A 76 -0.70 9.62 -12.54
C ASN A 76 0.44 8.92 -13.29
N PHE A 77 0.51 9.22 -14.59
CA PHE A 77 1.69 9.08 -15.41
C PHE A 77 2.22 10.49 -15.67
N ARG A 78 3.41 10.78 -15.18
CA ARG A 78 4.02 12.08 -15.45
C ARG A 78 4.66 12.08 -16.83
N ASN A 79 4.44 13.11 -17.63
CA ASN A 79 5.03 13.23 -18.95
C ASN A 79 6.53 13.57 -18.82
N ASP A 80 7.35 12.55 -18.58
CA ASP A 80 8.80 12.63 -18.36
C ASP A 80 9.51 11.36 -18.86
N SER A 81 10.84 11.30 -18.71
CA SER A 81 11.65 10.28 -19.38
C SER A 81 11.33 8.85 -18.95
N ILE A 82 10.90 8.61 -17.72
CA ILE A 82 10.48 7.28 -17.25
C ILE A 82 9.15 6.88 -17.89
N ALA A 83 8.19 7.81 -17.98
CA ALA A 83 6.92 7.51 -18.63
C ALA A 83 7.10 7.29 -20.14
N ASP A 84 7.95 8.08 -20.79
CA ASP A 84 8.26 7.88 -22.23
C ASP A 84 8.84 6.47 -22.48
N ARG A 85 9.83 6.05 -21.67
CA ARG A 85 10.41 4.69 -21.76
C ARG A 85 9.36 3.60 -21.52
N LEU A 86 8.48 3.80 -20.53
CA LEU A 86 7.39 2.86 -20.27
C LEU A 86 6.45 2.76 -21.49
N PHE A 87 6.00 3.90 -22.02
CA PHE A 87 5.06 3.91 -23.13
C PHE A 87 5.68 3.32 -24.42
N GLU A 88 6.96 3.58 -24.71
CA GLU A 88 7.64 2.92 -25.83
C GLU A 88 7.66 1.39 -25.67
N LEU A 89 8.02 0.89 -24.49
CA LEU A 89 7.98 -0.54 -24.19
C LEU A 89 6.56 -1.13 -24.31
N LEU A 90 5.54 -0.40 -23.85
CA LEU A 90 4.15 -0.84 -23.97
C LEU A 90 3.68 -0.88 -25.42
N VAL A 91 4.13 0.07 -26.27
CA VAL A 91 3.86 0.06 -27.72
C VAL A 91 4.55 -1.13 -28.40
N GLU A 92 5.81 -1.44 -28.05
CA GLU A 92 6.49 -2.65 -28.54
C GLU A 92 5.66 -3.89 -28.22
N LYS A 93 5.20 -4.03 -26.99
CA LYS A 93 4.37 -5.18 -26.56
C LYS A 93 3.02 -5.21 -27.26
N ALA A 94 2.37 -4.06 -27.48
CA ALA A 94 1.13 -3.99 -28.24
C ALA A 94 1.31 -4.45 -29.70
N ASN A 95 2.43 -4.07 -30.34
CA ASN A 95 2.79 -4.52 -31.68
C ASN A 95 3.07 -6.03 -31.75
N GLU A 96 3.54 -6.66 -30.66
CA GLU A 96 3.68 -8.10 -30.52
C GLU A 96 2.33 -8.82 -30.26
N GLY A 97 1.22 -8.09 -30.15
CA GLY A 97 -0.11 -8.64 -29.90
C GLY A 97 -0.52 -8.74 -28.43
N VAL A 98 0.31 -8.26 -27.51
CA VAL A 98 -0.01 -8.19 -26.06
C VAL A 98 -1.14 -7.18 -25.84
N LYS A 99 -2.13 -7.53 -25.03
CA LYS A 99 -3.24 -6.64 -24.67
C LYS A 99 -2.79 -5.63 -23.61
N VAL A 100 -2.50 -4.40 -24.04
CA VAL A 100 -2.04 -3.33 -23.16
C VAL A 100 -3.19 -2.42 -22.79
N ARG A 101 -3.51 -2.36 -21.47
CA ARG A 101 -4.58 -1.52 -20.90
C ARG A 101 -4.04 -0.67 -19.77
N ALA A 102 -4.26 0.64 -19.83
CA ALA A 102 -3.80 1.60 -18.85
C ALA A 102 -4.94 2.49 -18.35
N LEU A 103 -5.01 2.69 -17.04
CA LEU A 103 -5.89 3.64 -16.37
C LEU A 103 -5.07 4.66 -15.60
N PHE A 104 -5.52 5.91 -15.58
CA PHE A 104 -4.97 6.94 -14.69
C PHE A 104 -6.08 7.85 -14.19
N ASP A 105 -5.85 8.48 -13.03
CA ASP A 105 -6.81 9.39 -12.42
C ASP A 105 -6.75 10.78 -13.05
N GLY A 106 -7.90 11.35 -13.41
CA GLY A 106 -7.97 12.66 -14.04
C GLY A 106 -7.44 13.78 -13.16
N PHE A 107 -7.82 13.81 -11.88
CA PHE A 107 -7.29 14.79 -10.94
C PHE A 107 -5.78 14.58 -10.70
N GLY A 108 -5.35 13.33 -10.58
CA GLY A 108 -3.93 12.99 -10.44
C GLY A 108 -3.11 13.46 -11.62
N ASN A 109 -3.65 13.34 -12.84
CA ASN A 109 -3.03 13.85 -14.05
C ASN A 109 -2.97 15.40 -14.07
N ASP A 110 -4.10 16.06 -13.83
CA ASP A 110 -4.20 17.51 -13.97
C ASP A 110 -3.47 18.28 -12.85
N SER A 111 -3.33 17.65 -11.66
CA SER A 111 -2.62 18.25 -10.53
C SER A 111 -1.10 18.16 -10.63
N ASN A 112 -0.56 17.36 -11.55
CA ASN A 112 0.88 17.28 -11.73
C ASN A 112 1.39 18.34 -12.74
N ASN A 113 2.63 18.76 -12.58
CA ASN A 113 3.22 19.84 -13.39
C ASN A 113 3.63 19.41 -14.82
N ARG A 114 3.50 18.14 -15.17
CA ARG A 114 3.74 17.56 -16.50
C ARG A 114 2.65 16.54 -16.86
N PRO A 115 1.39 16.99 -17.06
CA PRO A 115 0.28 16.07 -17.34
C PRO A 115 0.38 15.47 -18.73
N LEU A 116 -0.18 14.28 -18.89
CA LEU A 116 -0.47 13.73 -20.22
C LEU A 116 -1.59 14.55 -20.85
N LYS A 117 -1.32 15.11 -22.04
CA LYS A 117 -2.28 15.92 -22.79
C LYS A 117 -3.11 15.05 -23.77
N LYS A 118 -4.22 15.56 -24.24
CA LYS A 118 -5.12 14.87 -25.18
C LYS A 118 -4.42 14.35 -26.44
N ASN A 119 -3.46 15.09 -26.97
CA ASN A 119 -2.69 14.64 -28.13
C ASN A 119 -1.78 13.44 -27.81
N HIS A 120 -1.10 13.44 -26.63
CA HIS A 120 -0.33 12.26 -26.19
C HIS A 120 -1.22 11.02 -26.08
N LEU A 121 -2.38 11.15 -25.42
CA LEU A 121 -3.33 10.04 -25.28
C LEU A 121 -3.84 9.53 -26.63
N ARG A 122 -4.07 10.43 -27.59
CA ARG A 122 -4.45 10.05 -28.95
C ARG A 122 -3.34 9.25 -29.62
N THR A 123 -2.11 9.73 -29.60
CA THR A 123 -0.95 9.03 -30.18
C THR A 123 -0.74 7.66 -29.56
N LEU A 124 -0.86 7.51 -28.24
CA LEU A 124 -0.73 6.21 -27.57
C LEU A 124 -1.81 5.23 -28.03
N ARG A 125 -3.06 5.70 -28.19
CA ARG A 125 -4.16 4.87 -28.70
C ARG A 125 -3.95 4.46 -30.13
N GLU A 126 -3.51 5.36 -31.00
CA GLU A 126 -3.16 5.08 -32.42
C GLU A 126 -2.02 4.05 -32.52
N ARG A 127 -1.15 3.96 -31.51
CA ARG A 127 -0.05 3.00 -31.40
C ARG A 127 -0.43 1.71 -30.66
N GLY A 128 -1.73 1.46 -30.39
CA GLY A 128 -2.23 0.19 -29.89
C GLY A 128 -2.39 0.07 -28.37
N ILE A 129 -2.17 1.14 -27.61
CA ILE A 129 -2.41 1.14 -26.15
C ILE A 129 -3.85 1.55 -25.87
N GLU A 130 -4.62 0.71 -25.19
CA GLU A 130 -5.92 1.10 -24.65
C GLU A 130 -5.66 1.92 -23.36
N ILE A 131 -5.78 3.25 -23.42
CA ILE A 131 -5.55 4.14 -22.25
C ILE A 131 -6.77 5.02 -22.01
N PHE A 132 -7.25 5.02 -20.74
CA PHE A 132 -8.41 5.78 -20.31
C PHE A 132 -8.15 6.56 -19.02
N GLU A 133 -8.84 7.68 -18.90
CA GLU A 133 -8.81 8.58 -17.77
C GLU A 133 -9.99 8.30 -16.85
N PHE A 134 -9.73 8.05 -15.57
CA PHE A 134 -10.76 7.89 -14.55
C PHE A 134 -11.23 9.27 -14.09
N ASP A 135 -12.53 9.53 -14.25
CA ASP A 135 -13.26 10.66 -13.71
C ASP A 135 -12.53 12.01 -13.92
N PRO A 136 -12.34 12.45 -15.19
CA PRO A 136 -11.68 13.71 -15.51
C PRO A 136 -12.39 14.89 -14.82
N VAL A 137 -11.63 15.82 -14.27
CA VAL A 137 -12.18 17.00 -13.60
C VAL A 137 -12.73 17.95 -14.65
N GLN A 138 -14.04 18.18 -14.63
CA GLN A 138 -14.73 19.08 -15.55
C GLN A 138 -15.37 20.23 -14.79
N PHE A 139 -15.04 21.46 -15.16
CA PHE A 139 -15.73 22.66 -14.64
C PHE A 139 -17.18 22.70 -15.19
N PRO A 140 -18.18 23.07 -14.37
CA PRO A 140 -18.11 23.62 -13.00
C PRO A 140 -18.23 22.56 -11.87
N TRP A 141 -18.07 21.27 -12.14
CA TRP A 141 -18.39 20.18 -11.23
C TRP A 141 -17.23 19.89 -10.26
N VAL A 142 -17.11 20.74 -9.24
CA VAL A 142 -16.08 20.60 -8.17
C VAL A 142 -16.28 19.34 -7.32
N ASN A 143 -17.44 18.67 -7.39
CA ASN A 143 -17.73 17.41 -6.70
C ASN A 143 -16.88 16.23 -7.20
N HIS A 144 -16.29 16.31 -8.39
CA HIS A 144 -15.36 15.32 -8.93
C HIS A 144 -13.95 15.36 -8.29
N VAL A 145 -13.69 16.24 -7.34
CA VAL A 145 -12.42 16.27 -6.57
C VAL A 145 -12.31 15.11 -5.56
N PHE A 146 -13.43 14.53 -5.14
CA PHE A 146 -13.48 13.40 -4.22
C PHE A 146 -13.59 12.06 -4.96
N HIS A 147 -13.27 10.98 -4.25
CA HIS A 147 -13.32 9.60 -4.77
C HIS A 147 -12.33 9.32 -5.90
N ARG A 148 -11.11 9.83 -5.74
CA ARG A 148 -10.03 9.66 -6.70
C ARG A 148 -9.45 8.25 -6.66
N ASP A 149 -8.92 7.80 -7.79
CA ASP A 149 -8.23 6.51 -7.86
C ASP A 149 -6.75 6.67 -7.53
N HIS A 150 -6.43 6.40 -6.28
CA HIS A 150 -5.07 6.57 -5.78
C HIS A 150 -4.27 5.26 -5.73
N ARG A 151 -4.81 4.16 -6.31
CA ARG A 151 -4.09 2.89 -6.43
C ARG A 151 -2.96 2.96 -7.44
N LYS A 152 -1.99 2.08 -7.29
CA LYS A 152 -0.87 1.89 -8.20
C LYS A 152 -0.70 0.40 -8.41
N ILE A 153 -1.40 -0.13 -9.41
CA ILE A 153 -1.46 -1.56 -9.69
C ILE A 153 -0.90 -1.81 -11.09
N VAL A 154 0.01 -2.77 -11.23
CA VAL A 154 0.39 -3.34 -12.51
C VAL A 154 0.18 -4.83 -12.43
N VAL A 155 -0.45 -5.43 -13.44
CA VAL A 155 -0.57 -6.88 -13.57
C VAL A 155 -0.09 -7.31 -14.96
N ILE A 156 0.81 -8.28 -14.99
CA ILE A 156 1.46 -8.78 -16.21
C ILE A 156 1.10 -10.26 -16.34
N ASP A 157 0.44 -10.63 -17.44
CA ASP A 157 0.02 -11.99 -17.80
C ASP A 157 -0.75 -12.73 -16.69
N GLY A 158 -1.36 -12.01 -15.74
CA GLY A 158 -2.00 -12.61 -14.57
C GLY A 158 -1.03 -13.35 -13.61
N ASN A 159 0.29 -13.21 -13.80
CA ASN A 159 1.32 -13.95 -13.07
C ASN A 159 2.15 -13.10 -12.13
N VAL A 160 2.42 -11.87 -12.51
CA VAL A 160 3.20 -10.90 -11.73
C VAL A 160 2.37 -9.66 -11.50
N ALA A 161 2.35 -9.17 -10.27
CA ALA A 161 1.71 -7.91 -9.95
C ALA A 161 2.63 -6.99 -9.14
N TYR A 162 2.39 -5.70 -9.26
CA TYR A 162 3.05 -4.64 -8.50
C TYR A 162 2.01 -3.79 -7.80
N THR A 163 2.29 -3.41 -6.54
CA THR A 163 1.53 -2.40 -5.82
C THR A 163 2.42 -1.66 -4.81
N GLY A 164 2.00 -0.46 -4.41
CA GLY A 164 2.76 0.37 -3.47
C GLY A 164 2.49 1.87 -3.61
N GLY A 165 3.45 2.69 -3.16
CA GLY A 165 3.30 4.15 -3.12
C GLY A 165 3.69 4.88 -4.42
N MET A 166 4.55 4.29 -5.27
CA MET A 166 5.19 4.97 -6.39
C MET A 166 4.28 5.07 -7.63
N ASN A 167 4.10 6.27 -8.16
CA ASN A 167 3.56 6.51 -9.50
C ASN A 167 4.63 6.27 -10.59
N VAL A 168 4.38 6.71 -11.81
CA VAL A 168 5.34 6.67 -12.91
C VAL A 168 5.89 8.10 -13.12
N ALA A 169 7.07 8.36 -12.57
CA ALA A 169 7.71 9.67 -12.66
C ALA A 169 9.23 9.59 -12.35
N ASP A 170 10.00 10.43 -13.02
CA ASP A 170 11.45 10.57 -12.85
C ASP A 170 11.88 10.90 -11.41
N TYR A 171 11.06 11.63 -10.66
CA TYR A 171 11.43 12.08 -9.32
C TYR A 171 11.57 10.95 -8.30
N TYR A 172 11.03 9.76 -8.55
CA TYR A 172 11.29 8.58 -7.71
C TYR A 172 12.74 8.10 -7.81
N ILE A 173 13.45 8.48 -8.89
CA ILE A 173 14.88 8.18 -9.07
C ILE A 173 15.74 9.39 -8.76
N LYS A 174 15.38 10.56 -9.30
CA LYS A 174 16.23 11.76 -9.30
C LYS A 174 15.93 12.72 -8.16
N GLY A 175 14.78 12.53 -7.45
CA GLY A 175 14.26 13.53 -6.52
C GLY A 175 13.70 14.77 -7.23
N THR A 176 13.49 15.85 -6.47
CA THR A 176 13.10 17.17 -6.99
C THR A 176 13.93 18.28 -6.34
N GLU A 177 14.00 19.43 -6.99
CA GLU A 177 14.67 20.61 -6.40
C GLU A 177 13.98 21.10 -5.12
N VAL A 178 12.66 20.89 -5.01
CA VAL A 178 11.85 21.39 -3.88
C VAL A 178 12.01 20.54 -2.62
N VAL A 179 12.03 19.22 -2.76
CA VAL A 179 12.02 18.30 -1.60
C VAL A 179 13.29 17.45 -1.48
N GLY A 180 14.25 17.59 -2.39
CA GLY A 180 15.45 16.76 -2.41
C GLY A 180 15.17 15.34 -2.90
N SER A 181 15.76 14.34 -2.25
CA SER A 181 15.55 12.93 -2.57
C SER A 181 14.10 12.52 -2.34
N TRP A 182 13.62 11.58 -3.17
CA TRP A 182 12.26 11.02 -3.03
C TRP A 182 12.35 9.54 -2.70
N ARG A 183 11.96 9.18 -1.51
CA ARG A 183 11.97 7.81 -1.03
C ARG A 183 10.54 7.26 -0.94
N ASP A 184 10.29 6.12 -1.54
CA ASP A 184 8.99 5.45 -1.47
C ASP A 184 9.18 3.93 -1.52
N MET A 185 8.11 3.16 -1.33
CA MET A 185 8.10 1.71 -1.30
C MET A 185 7.10 1.15 -2.31
N HIS A 186 7.52 0.09 -2.98
CA HIS A 186 6.69 -0.75 -3.83
C HIS A 186 6.95 -2.21 -3.52
N CYS A 187 6.08 -3.10 -3.95
CA CYS A 187 6.36 -4.53 -3.92
C CYS A 187 5.91 -5.20 -5.22
N ARG A 188 6.67 -6.21 -5.61
CA ARG A 188 6.31 -7.20 -6.61
C ARG A 188 5.74 -8.41 -5.90
N ILE A 189 4.61 -8.91 -6.40
CA ILE A 189 3.90 -10.08 -5.88
C ILE A 189 3.76 -11.09 -7.01
N GLU A 190 4.09 -12.34 -6.72
CA GLU A 190 3.76 -13.49 -7.54
C GLU A 190 2.97 -14.49 -6.68
N GLY A 191 2.00 -15.17 -7.25
CA GLY A 191 1.15 -16.09 -6.50
C GLY A 191 -0.32 -15.78 -6.61
N GLN A 192 -1.11 -16.33 -5.71
CA GLN A 192 -2.56 -16.28 -5.82
C GLN A 192 -3.13 -14.86 -5.67
N GLU A 193 -2.46 -13.97 -4.90
CA GLU A 193 -2.96 -12.61 -4.71
C GLU A 193 -2.78 -11.71 -5.95
N VAL A 194 -2.05 -12.14 -6.96
CA VAL A 194 -2.08 -11.51 -8.29
C VAL A 194 -3.50 -11.49 -8.85
N ASN A 195 -4.27 -12.56 -8.62
CA ASN A 195 -5.66 -12.66 -9.06
C ASN A 195 -6.56 -11.61 -8.38
N THR A 196 -6.30 -11.29 -7.12
CA THR A 196 -7.03 -10.23 -6.40
C THR A 196 -6.75 -8.86 -7.01
N LEU A 197 -5.48 -8.53 -7.28
CA LEU A 197 -5.09 -7.28 -7.93
C LEU A 197 -5.63 -7.20 -9.36
N GLN A 198 -5.61 -8.31 -10.11
CA GLN A 198 -6.21 -8.40 -11.44
C GLN A 198 -7.73 -8.15 -11.42
N ALA A 199 -8.44 -8.71 -10.48
CA ALA A 199 -9.89 -8.49 -10.32
C ALA A 199 -10.21 -7.03 -9.98
N ILE A 200 -9.38 -6.38 -9.14
CA ILE A 200 -9.50 -4.96 -8.81
C ILE A 200 -9.33 -4.12 -10.09
N PHE A 201 -8.26 -4.36 -10.85
CA PHE A 201 -8.01 -3.66 -12.10
C PHE A 201 -9.17 -3.84 -13.09
N LEU A 202 -9.58 -5.08 -13.39
CA LEU A 202 -10.63 -5.34 -14.38
C LEU A 202 -11.98 -4.73 -13.99
N LYS A 203 -12.30 -4.71 -12.70
CA LYS A 203 -13.50 -4.02 -12.20
C LYS A 203 -13.46 -2.53 -12.49
N MET A 204 -12.32 -1.86 -12.24
CA MET A 204 -12.14 -0.45 -12.53
C MET A 204 -12.09 -0.19 -14.03
N TRP A 205 -11.37 -1.02 -14.78
CA TRP A 205 -11.31 -0.95 -16.23
C TRP A 205 -12.70 -0.96 -16.87
N ASN A 206 -13.50 -1.97 -16.55
CA ASN A 206 -14.84 -2.13 -17.12
C ASN A 206 -15.75 -0.95 -16.78
N LYS A 207 -15.60 -0.39 -15.57
CA LYS A 207 -16.33 0.81 -15.15
C LYS A 207 -15.95 2.05 -15.98
N VAL A 208 -14.65 2.25 -16.24
CA VAL A 208 -14.11 3.46 -16.89
C VAL A 208 -14.21 3.37 -18.41
N ALA A 209 -13.74 2.29 -19.00
CA ALA A 209 -13.72 2.07 -20.43
C ALA A 209 -15.09 1.73 -21.03
N LYS A 210 -16.10 1.43 -20.17
CA LYS A 210 -17.42 0.93 -20.60
C LYS A 210 -17.33 -0.35 -21.42
N GLN A 211 -16.37 -1.20 -21.06
CA GLN A 211 -16.15 -2.50 -21.68
C GLN A 211 -16.57 -3.62 -20.75
N ASN A 212 -16.58 -4.85 -21.29
CA ASN A 212 -16.85 -6.08 -20.56
C ASN A 212 -15.66 -7.03 -20.78
N VAL A 213 -14.54 -6.74 -20.14
CA VAL A 213 -13.33 -7.56 -20.20
C VAL A 213 -13.39 -8.61 -19.09
N TYR A 214 -13.59 -9.85 -19.48
CA TYR A 214 -13.64 -11.03 -18.62
C TYR A 214 -12.87 -12.14 -19.28
N GLY A 215 -12.46 -13.11 -18.52
CA GLY A 215 -11.90 -14.35 -19.06
C GLY A 215 -10.89 -14.95 -18.11
N ALA A 216 -10.81 -16.27 -18.16
CA ALA A 216 -9.89 -17.05 -17.36
C ALA A 216 -8.43 -16.74 -17.72
N GLU A 217 -8.18 -16.33 -18.96
CA GLU A 217 -6.87 -15.95 -19.49
C GLU A 217 -6.19 -14.80 -18.75
N TYR A 218 -6.95 -13.98 -18.00
CA TYR A 218 -6.39 -12.88 -17.22
C TYR A 218 -5.97 -13.29 -15.79
N TYR A 219 -6.19 -14.56 -15.41
CA TYR A 219 -5.95 -15.02 -14.05
C TYR A 219 -4.95 -16.18 -14.01
N ARG A 220 -4.06 -16.12 -13.02
CA ARG A 220 -3.10 -17.19 -12.78
C ARG A 220 -3.79 -18.53 -12.51
N GLY A 221 -3.21 -19.61 -13.00
CA GLY A 221 -3.68 -20.99 -12.75
C GLY A 221 -4.75 -21.47 -13.72
N ASN A 222 -5.13 -20.70 -14.72
CA ASN A 222 -6.00 -21.15 -15.80
C ASN A 222 -5.26 -21.79 -16.98
N ASP A 223 -4.07 -22.28 -16.74
CA ASP A 223 -3.20 -22.98 -17.69
C ASP A 223 -3.85 -24.25 -18.31
N ARG A 224 -5.00 -24.68 -17.74
CA ARG A 224 -5.80 -25.80 -18.27
C ARG A 224 -6.33 -25.57 -19.69
N LEU A 225 -6.24 -24.34 -20.20
CA LEU A 225 -6.73 -23.96 -21.53
C LEU A 225 -5.62 -23.80 -22.57
N GLY A 226 -4.35 -24.15 -22.25
CA GLY A 226 -3.23 -24.10 -23.21
C GLY A 226 -2.80 -22.71 -23.65
N TYR A 227 -3.24 -21.65 -22.96
CA TYR A 227 -2.82 -20.28 -23.27
C TYR A 227 -1.33 -20.02 -22.96
N PHE A 228 -0.74 -20.84 -22.10
CA PHE A 228 0.63 -20.68 -21.60
C PHE A 228 1.52 -21.87 -21.97
N ASP A 229 1.40 -22.37 -23.19
CA ASP A 229 2.08 -23.60 -23.71
C ASP A 229 3.61 -23.66 -23.47
N ASN A 230 4.23 -22.58 -22.99
CA ASN A 230 5.67 -22.53 -22.70
C ASN A 230 6.02 -22.10 -21.27
N LEU A 231 5.05 -21.82 -20.41
CA LEU A 231 5.28 -21.66 -19.00
C LEU A 231 5.10 -23.03 -18.35
N LYS A 232 6.22 -23.65 -17.96
CA LYS A 232 6.17 -24.93 -17.25
C LYS A 232 5.20 -24.84 -16.07
N PRO A 233 4.35 -25.87 -15.83
CA PRO A 233 3.44 -25.93 -14.66
C PRO A 233 4.14 -25.65 -13.33
N ASP A 234 5.43 -25.95 -13.23
CA ASP A 234 6.28 -25.70 -12.06
C ASP A 234 6.41 -24.24 -11.65
N THR A 235 6.26 -23.28 -12.58
CA THR A 235 6.31 -21.86 -12.20
C THR A 235 5.09 -21.41 -11.40
N CYS A 236 3.95 -22.08 -11.54
CA CYS A 236 2.75 -21.84 -10.75
C CYS A 236 2.86 -22.33 -9.29
N GLN A 237 3.62 -23.42 -9.06
CA GLN A 237 3.75 -24.02 -7.73
C GLN A 237 4.83 -23.38 -6.86
N THR A 238 5.76 -22.63 -7.44
CA THR A 238 6.98 -22.11 -6.77
C THR A 238 6.99 -20.62 -6.48
N ALA A 239 5.83 -19.94 -6.52
CA ALA A 239 5.82 -18.50 -6.25
C ALA A 239 6.36 -18.14 -4.86
N GLY A 240 6.16 -18.97 -3.86
CA GLY A 240 6.64 -18.75 -2.50
C GLY A 240 5.70 -19.30 -1.45
N LYS A 241 6.02 -19.03 -0.19
CA LYS A 241 5.26 -19.54 0.98
C LYS A 241 4.70 -18.40 1.83
N LYS A 242 4.75 -17.15 1.34
CA LYS A 242 4.29 -16.01 2.12
C LYS A 242 2.78 -15.92 2.11
N MET A 243 2.18 -15.64 3.27
CA MET A 243 0.76 -15.34 3.36
C MET A 243 0.56 -13.87 3.03
N VAL A 244 -0.29 -13.60 2.04
CA VAL A 244 -0.62 -12.24 1.60
C VAL A 244 -2.14 -12.09 1.52
N GLY A 245 -2.63 -10.89 1.81
CA GLY A 245 -4.00 -10.48 1.55
C GLY A 245 -4.03 -9.03 1.03
N ILE A 246 -4.95 -8.70 0.15
CA ILE A 246 -5.08 -7.37 -0.42
C ILE A 246 -6.26 -6.64 0.20
N LEU A 247 -5.98 -5.53 0.87
CA LEU A 247 -7.01 -4.59 1.33
C LEU A 247 -7.39 -3.69 0.17
N ASN A 248 -8.55 -3.88 -0.40
CA ASN A 248 -9.08 -3.00 -1.45
C ASN A 248 -10.13 -2.07 -0.86
N ARG A 249 -9.81 -0.78 -0.78
CA ARG A 249 -10.75 0.24 -0.36
C ARG A 249 -11.46 0.85 -1.55
N GLU A 250 -12.77 0.76 -1.53
CA GLU A 250 -13.68 1.43 -2.48
C GLU A 250 -14.64 2.33 -1.71
N PRO A 251 -14.92 3.55 -2.17
CA PRO A 251 -15.72 4.54 -1.42
C PRO A 251 -17.10 4.06 -1.00
N ARG A 252 -17.73 3.16 -1.76
CA ARG A 252 -19.11 2.69 -1.51
C ARG A 252 -19.19 1.32 -0.88
N THR A 253 -18.31 0.38 -1.27
CA THR A 253 -18.47 -1.05 -0.95
C THR A 253 -17.57 -1.51 0.20
N SER A 254 -16.33 -0.99 0.29
CA SER A 254 -15.34 -1.37 1.32
C SER A 254 -14.69 -0.16 2.00
N ASN A 255 -15.49 0.87 2.24
CA ASN A 255 -15.01 2.20 2.65
C ASN A 255 -14.30 2.27 4.00
N LYS A 256 -14.39 1.23 4.83
CA LYS A 256 -13.77 1.19 6.17
C LYS A 256 -12.58 0.25 6.26
N ILE A 257 -12.33 -0.59 5.25
CA ILE A 257 -11.43 -1.74 5.36
C ILE A 257 -10.01 -1.37 5.82
N ILE A 258 -9.37 -0.40 5.20
CA ILE A 258 -8.01 0.04 5.55
C ILE A 258 -7.99 0.61 6.98
N ARG A 259 -8.95 1.48 7.33
CA ARG A 259 -9.05 2.03 8.67
C ARG A 259 -9.32 0.96 9.72
N SER A 260 -10.16 -0.02 9.42
CA SER A 260 -10.43 -1.16 10.29
C SER A 260 -9.16 -1.95 10.53
N PHE A 261 -8.44 -2.33 9.47
CA PHE A 261 -7.17 -3.04 9.55
C PHE A 261 -6.17 -2.31 10.47
N TYR A 262 -5.86 -1.05 10.19
CA TYR A 262 -4.89 -0.30 11.00
C TYR A 262 -5.33 -0.18 12.46
N THR A 263 -6.62 0.03 12.71
CA THR A 263 -7.14 0.14 14.09
C THR A 263 -6.97 -1.18 14.84
N LYS A 264 -7.30 -2.32 14.21
CA LYS A 264 -7.17 -3.66 14.79
C LYS A 264 -5.70 -4.03 14.99
N ALA A 265 -4.87 -3.88 13.94
CA ALA A 265 -3.43 -4.17 14.01
C ALA A 265 -2.73 -3.42 15.16
N ILE A 266 -3.05 -2.14 15.34
CA ILE A 266 -2.49 -1.33 16.45
C ILE A 266 -3.08 -1.76 17.81
N ASN A 267 -4.37 -2.08 17.90
CA ASN A 267 -4.97 -2.51 19.17
C ASN A 267 -4.45 -3.88 19.62
N ASP A 268 -4.15 -4.78 18.68
CA ASP A 268 -3.75 -6.16 18.99
C ASP A 268 -2.23 -6.31 19.13
N SER A 269 -1.47 -5.26 18.81
CA SER A 269 0.00 -5.27 18.96
C SER A 269 0.42 -5.54 20.41
N GLN A 270 1.50 -6.32 20.59
CA GLN A 270 2.03 -6.74 21.87
C GLN A 270 3.42 -6.15 22.18
N ASP A 271 4.29 -6.05 21.15
CA ASP A 271 5.70 -5.71 21.33
C ASP A 271 6.05 -4.36 20.72
N SER A 272 5.81 -4.21 19.39
CA SER A 272 6.28 -3.04 18.67
C SER A 272 5.43 -2.67 17.47
N ILE A 273 5.41 -1.36 17.18
CA ILE A 273 4.87 -0.79 15.96
C ILE A 273 5.92 0.15 15.38
N LYS A 274 6.31 -0.06 14.12
CA LYS A 274 7.05 0.91 13.31
C LYS A 274 6.17 1.36 12.16
N LEU A 275 6.06 2.66 11.93
CA LEU A 275 5.15 3.23 10.94
C LEU A 275 5.84 4.37 10.18
N ILE A 276 5.76 4.34 8.85
CA ILE A 276 6.14 5.44 7.97
C ILE A 276 4.92 5.87 7.18
N ASN A 277 4.62 7.16 7.19
CA ASN A 277 3.53 7.71 6.37
C ASN A 277 3.73 9.21 6.15
N PRO A 278 3.72 9.72 4.90
CA PRO A 278 4.01 11.12 4.59
C PRO A 278 2.94 12.07 5.11
N TYR A 279 1.65 11.68 5.01
CA TYR A 279 0.51 12.55 5.31
C TYR A 279 -0.25 12.04 6.54
N LEU A 280 0.44 12.03 7.69
CA LEU A 280 -0.07 11.47 8.94
C LEU A 280 -1.05 12.43 9.65
N THR A 281 -2.26 12.56 9.12
CA THR A 281 -3.33 13.36 9.73
C THR A 281 -4.41 12.48 10.37
N LEU A 282 -3.99 11.63 11.29
CA LEU A 282 -4.75 10.55 11.91
C LEU A 282 -6.13 10.96 12.44
N ASN A 283 -7.11 10.11 12.21
CA ASN A 283 -8.44 10.22 12.82
C ASN A 283 -8.43 9.86 14.32
N ARG A 284 -9.56 10.09 15.00
CA ARG A 284 -9.70 9.84 16.46
C ARG A 284 -9.45 8.37 16.83
N ALA A 285 -9.91 7.42 16.01
CA ALA A 285 -9.77 5.99 16.31
C ALA A 285 -8.30 5.56 16.30
N LEU A 286 -7.54 5.93 15.27
CA LEU A 286 -6.11 5.62 15.17
C LEU A 286 -5.29 6.33 16.27
N LYS A 287 -5.58 7.60 16.56
CA LYS A 287 -4.94 8.32 17.69
C LYS A 287 -5.20 7.63 19.03
N LYS A 288 -6.43 7.12 19.24
CA LYS A 288 -6.79 6.37 20.45
C LYS A 288 -6.07 5.02 20.49
N ALA A 289 -6.02 4.29 19.37
CA ALA A 289 -5.34 3.00 19.28
C ALA A 289 -3.84 3.11 19.58
N LEU A 290 -3.12 4.06 18.97
CA LEU A 290 -1.69 4.31 19.23
C LEU A 290 -1.44 4.69 20.70
N ARG A 291 -2.25 5.56 21.27
CA ARG A 291 -2.14 5.91 22.70
C ARG A 291 -2.35 4.70 23.61
N ASN A 292 -3.31 3.84 23.28
CA ASN A 292 -3.59 2.64 24.06
C ASN A 292 -2.46 1.59 23.91
N ALA A 293 -1.86 1.46 22.71
CA ALA A 293 -0.70 0.62 22.49
C ALA A 293 0.48 1.06 23.41
N VAL A 294 0.82 2.35 23.42
CA VAL A 294 1.84 2.89 24.34
C VAL A 294 1.51 2.59 25.80
N LYS A 295 0.24 2.75 26.22
CA LYS A 295 -0.19 2.43 27.59
C LYS A 295 -0.06 0.95 27.96
N ARG A 296 -0.14 0.04 26.99
CA ARG A 296 0.13 -1.39 27.18
C ARG A 296 1.61 -1.73 27.23
N GLY A 297 2.49 -0.75 26.99
CA GLY A 297 3.94 -0.97 26.95
C GLY A 297 4.50 -1.26 25.55
N VAL A 298 3.65 -1.22 24.51
CA VAL A 298 4.09 -1.43 23.13
C VAL A 298 5.02 -0.29 22.69
N LYS A 299 6.18 -0.64 22.11
CA LYS A 299 7.12 0.33 21.55
C LYS A 299 6.59 0.87 20.21
N VAL A 300 6.13 2.12 20.22
CA VAL A 300 5.58 2.77 19.03
C VAL A 300 6.58 3.78 18.47
N GLU A 301 7.04 3.55 17.24
CA GLU A 301 7.95 4.43 16.51
C GLU A 301 7.28 4.89 15.20
N ILE A 302 7.31 6.19 14.93
CA ILE A 302 6.76 6.79 13.73
C ILE A 302 7.84 7.62 13.05
N MET A 303 7.96 7.48 11.73
CA MET A 303 8.83 8.31 10.91
C MET A 303 8.01 9.17 9.96
N VAL A 304 8.33 10.45 9.87
CA VAL A 304 7.75 11.43 8.94
C VAL A 304 8.86 12.31 8.39
N SER A 305 8.68 12.84 7.18
CA SER A 305 9.64 13.76 6.57
C SER A 305 9.50 15.18 7.14
N THR A 306 10.62 15.90 7.17
CA THR A 306 10.64 17.36 7.41
C THR A 306 10.23 18.16 6.16
N HIS A 307 10.30 17.56 4.98
CA HIS A 307 9.92 18.12 3.69
C HIS A 307 8.60 17.53 3.19
N SER A 308 7.91 18.25 2.33
CA SER A 308 6.68 17.77 1.67
C SER A 308 6.48 18.47 0.33
N ASP A 309 5.80 17.79 -0.54
CA ASP A 309 5.40 18.22 -1.88
C ASP A 309 4.08 19.04 -1.88
N ILE A 310 3.35 19.06 -0.74
CA ILE A 310 2.05 19.73 -0.62
C ILE A 310 2.13 20.82 0.46
N PRO A 311 1.74 22.07 0.16
CA PRO A 311 1.65 23.13 1.17
C PRO A 311 0.64 22.79 2.27
N LEU A 312 0.82 23.35 3.47
CA LEU A 312 -0.05 23.25 4.66
C LEU A 312 -0.18 21.86 5.28
N THR A 313 -0.14 20.79 4.50
CA THR A 313 -0.21 19.40 5.01
C THR A 313 0.91 19.08 5.99
N PRO A 314 2.19 19.45 5.76
CA PRO A 314 3.27 19.20 6.72
C PRO A 314 3.01 19.84 8.08
N ASP A 315 2.48 21.06 8.12
CA ASP A 315 2.17 21.75 9.37
C ASP A 315 1.15 20.97 10.21
N CYS A 316 0.14 20.41 9.55
CA CYS A 316 -0.84 19.52 10.19
C CYS A 316 -0.18 18.23 10.69
N VAL A 317 0.69 17.59 9.88
CA VAL A 317 1.45 16.38 10.26
C VAL A 317 2.31 16.67 11.49
N PHE A 318 3.10 17.74 11.47
CA PHE A 318 4.00 18.12 12.58
C PHE A 318 3.23 18.38 13.87
N TYR A 319 2.08 19.05 13.79
CA TYR A 319 1.21 19.21 14.96
C TYR A 319 0.72 17.86 15.50
N ASN A 320 0.31 16.93 14.62
CA ASN A 320 -0.17 15.61 15.04
C ASN A 320 0.95 14.77 15.68
N VAL A 321 2.13 14.70 15.08
CA VAL A 321 3.25 13.91 15.65
C VAL A 321 3.78 14.50 16.94
N HIS A 322 3.78 15.84 17.09
CA HIS A 322 4.08 16.48 18.38
C HIS A 322 3.10 16.06 19.48
N LYS A 323 1.80 15.96 19.17
CA LYS A 323 0.79 15.45 20.13
C LYS A 323 0.99 13.98 20.47
N LEU A 324 1.44 13.17 19.50
CA LEU A 324 1.74 11.75 19.73
C LEU A 324 3.01 11.59 20.57
N MET A 325 4.07 12.36 20.30
CA MET A 325 5.30 12.41 21.08
C MET A 325 5.01 12.69 22.57
N LYS A 326 4.16 13.68 22.86
CA LYS A 326 3.70 13.97 24.25
C LYS A 326 2.94 12.82 24.91
N ARG A 327 2.57 11.80 24.17
CA ARG A 327 1.85 10.60 24.66
C ARG A 327 2.71 9.35 24.67
N GLY A 328 4.03 9.51 24.51
CA GLY A 328 5.01 8.42 24.60
C GLY A 328 5.32 7.72 23.29
N VAL A 329 4.80 8.20 22.15
CA VAL A 329 5.21 7.72 20.83
C VAL A 329 6.58 8.30 20.50
N THR A 330 7.53 7.46 20.09
CA THR A 330 8.81 7.92 19.53
C THR A 330 8.62 8.39 18.10
N VAL A 331 9.03 9.62 17.82
CA VAL A 331 8.89 10.21 16.47
C VAL A 331 10.27 10.54 15.92
N TRP A 332 10.50 10.09 14.69
CA TRP A 332 11.70 10.31 13.89
C TRP A 332 11.38 11.25 12.74
N MET A 333 12.15 12.32 12.63
CA MET A 333 11.99 13.38 11.62
C MET A 333 13.05 13.22 10.56
N TYR A 334 12.68 12.68 9.39
CA TYR A 334 13.58 12.39 8.27
C TYR A 334 13.96 13.67 7.53
N GLU A 335 15.27 13.93 7.38
CA GLU A 335 15.79 15.21 6.86
C GLU A 335 16.21 15.21 5.39
N PRO A 336 16.78 14.11 4.79
CA PRO A 336 17.41 14.19 3.46
C PRO A 336 16.48 14.52 2.30
N GLY A 337 15.16 14.41 2.51
CA GLY A 337 14.19 14.65 1.46
C GLY A 337 12.78 14.23 1.84
N PHE A 338 11.98 13.81 0.85
CA PHE A 338 10.60 13.41 1.09
C PHE A 338 10.46 11.88 1.19
N HIS A 339 10.17 11.41 2.39
CA HIS A 339 9.89 9.99 2.64
C HIS A 339 8.41 9.69 2.42
N HIS A 340 8.06 9.34 1.19
CA HIS A 340 6.67 9.14 0.75
C HIS A 340 6.15 7.71 0.99
N THR A 341 6.88 6.87 1.70
CA THR A 341 6.53 5.48 2.01
C THR A 341 5.29 5.36 2.89
N LYS A 342 4.46 4.36 2.65
CA LYS A 342 3.24 4.04 3.39
C LYS A 342 3.29 2.59 3.87
N VAL A 343 3.90 2.37 5.02
CA VAL A 343 4.10 1.03 5.60
C VAL A 343 3.81 1.05 7.10
N ILE A 344 3.36 -0.07 7.61
CA ILE A 344 3.36 -0.39 9.03
C ILE A 344 3.98 -1.77 9.23
N MET A 345 4.77 -1.93 10.27
CA MET A 345 5.32 -3.18 10.76
C MET A 345 4.85 -3.40 12.18
N VAL A 346 4.33 -4.58 12.48
CA VAL A 346 3.72 -4.90 13.79
C VAL A 346 4.37 -6.16 14.35
N ASP A 347 4.91 -6.05 15.55
CA ASP A 347 5.47 -7.14 16.36
C ASP A 347 6.54 -8.00 15.64
N GLY A 348 7.16 -7.48 14.57
CA GLY A 348 8.07 -8.27 13.72
C GLY A 348 7.39 -9.44 12.99
N LYS A 349 6.05 -9.48 12.94
CA LYS A 349 5.27 -10.60 12.42
C LYS A 349 4.64 -10.34 11.07
N PHE A 350 4.15 -9.15 10.85
CA PHE A 350 3.53 -8.75 9.59
C PHE A 350 3.76 -7.27 9.28
N CYS A 351 3.63 -6.94 8.02
CA CYS A 351 3.77 -5.58 7.52
C CYS A 351 2.76 -5.28 6.40
N THR A 352 2.67 -4.00 6.01
CA THR A 352 1.92 -3.60 4.83
C THR A 352 2.77 -2.77 3.89
N VAL A 353 2.50 -2.92 2.58
CA VAL A 353 2.99 -2.03 1.52
C VAL A 353 1.81 -1.65 0.64
N GLY A 354 1.58 -0.36 0.38
CA GLY A 354 0.45 0.04 -0.45
C GLY A 354 0.36 1.52 -0.76
N SER A 355 -0.78 1.93 -1.26
CA SER A 355 -1.04 3.29 -1.72
C SER A 355 -1.59 4.21 -0.62
N ALA A 356 -2.18 3.65 0.45
CA ALA A 356 -3.01 4.40 1.38
C ALA A 356 -2.22 5.27 2.36
N ASN A 357 -2.50 6.55 2.33
CA ASN A 357 -2.08 7.48 3.38
C ASN A 357 -2.96 7.38 4.62
N LEU A 358 -2.41 7.70 5.79
CA LEU A 358 -3.15 7.76 7.04
C LEU A 358 -3.75 9.15 7.28
N ASN A 359 -4.42 9.65 6.24
CA ASN A 359 -5.16 10.91 6.26
C ASN A 359 -6.66 10.70 6.01
N ALA A 360 -7.43 11.78 6.11
CA ALA A 360 -8.88 11.70 5.90
C ALA A 360 -9.22 11.33 4.45
N ARG A 361 -8.44 11.80 3.48
CA ARG A 361 -8.67 11.57 2.07
C ARG A 361 -8.59 10.08 1.74
N SER A 362 -7.47 9.43 2.00
CA SER A 362 -7.27 7.99 1.75
C SER A 362 -8.21 7.10 2.57
N LEU A 363 -8.49 7.47 3.83
CA LEU A 363 -9.30 6.64 4.72
C LEU A 363 -10.82 6.81 4.56
N ARG A 364 -11.29 7.81 3.79
CA ARG A 364 -12.74 8.11 3.67
C ARG A 364 -13.23 8.26 2.23
N PHE A 365 -12.39 8.72 1.30
CA PHE A 365 -12.86 9.16 0.00
C PHE A 365 -12.26 8.35 -1.16
N ASP A 366 -10.94 8.17 -1.24
CA ASP A 366 -10.27 7.67 -2.42
C ASP A 366 -10.32 6.13 -2.53
N TYR A 367 -10.10 5.61 -3.73
CA TYR A 367 -9.80 4.19 -3.96
C TYR A 367 -8.34 3.96 -3.59
N GLU A 368 -8.09 2.96 -2.78
CA GLU A 368 -6.76 2.62 -2.26
C GLU A 368 -6.59 1.11 -2.19
N ASP A 369 -5.35 0.66 -2.25
CA ASP A 369 -5.01 -0.74 -1.96
C ASP A 369 -3.76 -0.85 -1.09
N ASN A 370 -3.74 -1.87 -0.23
CA ASN A 370 -2.57 -2.24 0.54
C ASN A 370 -2.40 -3.76 0.54
N ALA A 371 -1.21 -4.23 0.21
CA ALA A 371 -0.82 -5.61 0.49
C ALA A 371 -0.49 -5.77 1.98
N VAL A 372 -1.14 -6.72 2.63
CA VAL A 372 -0.83 -7.18 3.99
C VAL A 372 0.00 -8.45 3.86
N ILE A 373 1.22 -8.42 4.34
CA ILE A 373 2.20 -9.49 4.20
C ILE A 373 2.46 -10.08 5.58
N ILE A 374 1.97 -11.30 5.81
CA ILE A 374 2.15 -12.04 7.04
C ILE A 374 3.41 -12.91 6.88
N ASP A 375 4.56 -12.29 7.08
CA ASP A 375 5.85 -12.93 6.90
C ASP A 375 6.93 -12.21 7.73
N LYS A 376 7.58 -12.94 8.62
CA LYS A 376 8.58 -12.38 9.54
C LYS A 376 9.80 -11.84 8.80
N GLU A 377 10.26 -12.54 7.77
CA GLU A 377 11.43 -12.15 7.01
C GLU A 377 11.21 -10.81 6.30
N THR A 378 10.08 -10.66 5.57
CA THR A 378 9.73 -9.42 4.89
C THR A 378 9.50 -8.28 5.89
N THR A 379 8.89 -8.58 7.05
CA THR A 379 8.68 -7.59 8.11
C THR A 379 10.00 -7.13 8.70
N GLN A 380 10.96 -8.05 8.88
CA GLN A 380 12.31 -7.72 9.37
C GLN A 380 13.08 -6.88 8.36
N GLN A 381 13.02 -7.21 7.08
CA GLN A 381 13.66 -6.40 6.01
C GLN A 381 13.15 -4.94 6.05
N LEU A 382 11.84 -4.72 6.19
CA LEU A 382 11.28 -3.37 6.34
C LEU A 382 11.70 -2.71 7.65
N SER A 383 11.78 -3.47 8.73
CA SER A 383 12.24 -2.97 10.03
C SER A 383 13.70 -2.53 9.99
N ASP A 384 14.55 -3.27 9.29
CA ASP A 384 15.98 -2.94 9.12
C ASP A 384 16.15 -1.67 8.27
N LEU A 385 15.32 -1.52 7.22
CA LEU A 385 15.29 -0.28 6.42
C LEU A 385 14.83 0.93 7.27
N PHE A 386 13.81 0.75 8.10
CA PHE A 386 13.38 1.79 9.03
C PHE A 386 14.50 2.19 9.99
N ASP A 387 15.23 1.19 10.54
CA ASP A 387 16.33 1.45 11.48
C ASP A 387 17.53 2.09 10.78
N LYS A 388 17.81 1.73 9.53
CA LYS A 388 18.82 2.40 8.70
C LYS A 388 18.46 3.87 8.46
N ASP A 389 17.21 4.15 8.11
CA ASP A 389 16.72 5.51 7.82
C ASP A 389 16.73 6.41 9.08
N LYS A 390 16.76 5.84 10.30
CA LYS A 390 16.93 6.62 11.53
C LYS A 390 18.26 7.38 11.59
N ALA A 391 19.30 6.91 10.91
CA ALA A 391 20.58 7.61 10.85
C ALA A 391 20.46 8.99 10.22
N ASP A 392 19.46 9.16 9.34
CA ASP A 392 19.15 10.38 8.61
C ASP A 392 18.00 11.19 9.29
N CYS A 393 17.67 10.87 10.53
CA CYS A 393 16.59 11.50 11.27
C CYS A 393 17.09 12.16 12.55
N PHE A 394 16.42 13.24 12.95
CA PHE A 394 16.47 13.63 14.35
C PHE A 394 15.25 13.11 15.11
N LYS A 395 15.46 12.79 16.39
CA LYS A 395 14.36 12.40 17.28
C LYS A 395 13.60 13.62 17.73
N LEU A 396 12.27 13.58 17.59
CA LEU A 396 11.41 14.66 18.09
C LEU A 396 11.32 14.61 19.62
N THR A 397 11.82 15.65 20.27
CA THR A 397 11.74 15.91 21.71
C THR A 397 11.13 17.29 21.96
N PRO A 398 10.78 17.67 23.20
CA PRO A 398 10.36 19.04 23.48
C PRO A 398 11.37 20.10 23.05
N GLU A 399 12.68 19.80 23.20
CA GLU A 399 13.78 20.69 22.85
C GLU A 399 13.92 20.80 21.33
N SER A 400 13.98 19.66 20.60
CA SER A 400 14.09 19.64 19.14
C SER A 400 12.85 20.26 18.49
N TRP A 401 11.65 20.05 19.05
CA TRP A 401 10.42 20.70 18.60
C TRP A 401 10.51 22.23 18.65
N ASN A 402 11.03 22.77 19.73
CA ASN A 402 11.16 24.23 19.91
C ASN A 402 12.20 24.84 18.98
N LYS A 403 13.23 24.08 18.57
CA LYS A 403 14.20 24.49 17.55
C LYS A 403 13.62 24.37 16.13
N PHE A 404 12.86 23.30 15.88
CA PHE A 404 12.32 22.98 14.55
C PHE A 404 11.16 23.90 14.13
N ARG A 405 10.34 24.38 15.10
CA ARG A 405 9.11 25.15 14.82
C ARG A 405 9.05 26.46 15.59
N THR A 406 8.90 27.56 14.86
CA THR A 406 8.62 28.89 15.44
C THR A 406 7.22 28.94 16.05
N PRO A 407 6.92 29.91 16.93
CA PRO A 407 5.56 30.09 17.49
C PRO A 407 4.49 30.26 16.42
N TRP A 408 4.79 30.98 15.33
CA TRP A 408 3.88 31.16 14.19
C TRP A 408 3.60 29.84 13.49
N GLN A 409 4.62 29.07 13.18
CA GLN A 409 4.46 27.75 12.55
C GLN A 409 3.68 26.76 13.43
N LYS A 410 3.82 26.84 14.76
CA LYS A 410 3.01 26.06 15.71
C LYS A 410 1.54 26.46 15.65
N PHE A 411 1.24 27.74 15.53
CA PHE A 411 -0.11 28.26 15.34
C PHE A 411 -0.70 27.79 14.00
N VAL A 412 0.04 27.91 12.89
CA VAL A 412 -0.38 27.40 11.58
C VAL A 412 -0.68 25.91 11.63
N GLY A 413 0.16 25.10 12.31
CA GLY A 413 -0.06 23.66 12.48
C GLY A 413 -1.32 23.34 13.27
N TRP A 414 -1.60 24.12 14.32
CA TRP A 414 -2.85 24.00 15.07
C TRP A 414 -4.07 24.33 14.19
N PHE A 415 -4.00 25.41 13.43
CA PHE A 415 -5.07 25.80 12.50
C PHE A 415 -5.27 24.75 11.40
N ALA A 416 -4.19 24.30 10.75
CA ALA A 416 -4.23 23.25 9.74
C ALA A 416 -4.83 21.94 10.29
N HIS A 417 -4.57 21.63 11.57
CA HIS A 417 -5.19 20.47 12.22
C HIS A 417 -6.71 20.55 12.30
N LEU A 418 -7.31 21.73 12.39
CA LEU A 418 -8.77 21.89 12.35
C LEU A 418 -9.34 21.49 10.99
N LEU A 419 -8.53 21.66 9.93
CA LEU A 419 -8.89 21.27 8.56
C LEU A 419 -8.58 19.79 8.26
N SER A 420 -7.98 19.05 9.18
CA SER A 420 -7.57 17.65 8.98
C SER A 420 -8.69 16.68 8.54
N PRO A 421 -10.00 16.91 8.77
CA PRO A 421 -11.07 16.08 8.20
C PRO A 421 -11.19 16.19 6.66
N TRP A 422 -10.53 17.19 6.05
CA TRP A 422 -10.58 17.51 4.62
C TRP A 422 -9.23 17.34 3.91
N LEU A 423 -8.13 17.21 4.69
CA LEU A 423 -6.74 17.00 4.23
C LEU A 423 -6.39 15.53 4.05
#